data_718ca8c28ce7c3eb598d74a26f6478a9
#
_entry.id   718ca8c28ce7c3eb598d74a26f6478a9
#
_cell.length_a   1.000
_cell.length_b   1.000
_cell.length_c   1.000
_cell.angle_alpha   90.00
_cell.angle_beta   90.00
_cell.angle_gamma   90.00
#
_symmetry.space_group_name_H-M   'P 1'
#
loop_
_entity.id
_entity.type
_entity.pdbx_description
1 polymer ?
#
loop_
_entity_poly.entity_id
_entity_poly.type
_entity_poly.pdbx_seq_one_letter_code
_entity_poly.pdbx_strand_id
1 'polypeptide(L)'
;MVEFKPNQRYPDPAVLILDPSFAKYRIYSSSVEQLGTGMRWAEGPVYFPAENGQAGYLLCSDIPNNRLMKYDEGTEKFTIHKTNVNYANGNTRDRQGRLVTCEHSVTRRIVRTEKDGKMTVLADSFEGKKLNAPNDIVVKSDDSIWFTDPIFGINGEWEGERAKSEQATTNVYRLAKDGQLAAVITDIVNPNGLAFSPDELKLYVVECGSLPYRCIWSYDLVADGTVSNKVKLIDANGSASIDGFRVDQDGNLWCGWGFNGAFAVEATDIDGGMKAHLPIAKSEDMDGVKVFNSAGKPIGFIKLPERCANLEFGGPKRNRLYMASCHSLYALYVESFGAV
;
A
#
# COMPACT_ATOMS: atom_id res chain seq x y z
N MET A 1 6.69 15.96 16.12
CA MET A 1 5.44 15.77 15.34
C MET A 1 5.03 17.12 14.79
N VAL A 2 4.78 17.21 13.50
CA VAL A 2 4.22 18.43 12.91
C VAL A 2 2.75 18.47 13.32
N GLU A 3 2.32 19.59 13.93
CA GLU A 3 0.92 19.77 14.31
C GLU A 3 0.08 19.92 13.02
N PHE A 4 -0.79 18.96 12.74
CA PHE A 4 -1.72 19.06 11.64
C PHE A 4 -2.86 20.04 11.99
N LYS A 5 -3.09 21.00 11.11
CA LYS A 5 -4.23 21.92 11.22
C LYS A 5 -5.17 21.69 10.04
N PRO A 6 -6.42 21.26 10.28
CA PRO A 6 -7.39 21.13 9.21
C PRO A 6 -7.55 22.46 8.47
N ASN A 7 -7.63 22.39 7.16
CA ASN A 7 -7.89 23.58 6.37
C ASN A 7 -9.34 24.07 6.60
N GLN A 8 -9.49 25.37 6.81
CA GLN A 8 -10.79 26.03 7.03
C GLN A 8 -11.34 26.69 5.76
N ARG A 9 -10.67 26.52 4.63
CA ARG A 9 -11.08 27.11 3.36
C ARG A 9 -11.47 26.03 2.38
N TYR A 10 -12.50 26.28 1.60
CA TYR A 10 -12.94 25.40 0.53
C TYR A 10 -12.79 26.06 -0.83
N PRO A 11 -12.43 25.32 -1.88
CA PRO A 11 -11.96 23.94 -1.83
C PRO A 11 -10.60 23.83 -1.10
N ASP A 12 -10.34 22.66 -0.53
CA ASP A 12 -9.08 22.41 0.18
C ASP A 12 -7.88 22.61 -0.77
N PRO A 13 -6.95 23.53 -0.46
CA PRO A 13 -5.77 23.78 -1.27
C PRO A 13 -4.77 22.60 -1.28
N ALA A 14 -4.91 21.63 -0.38
CA ALA A 14 -4.14 20.39 -0.43
C ALA A 14 -4.53 19.50 -1.62
N VAL A 15 -5.73 19.67 -2.19
CA VAL A 15 -6.23 18.87 -3.31
C VAL A 15 -5.98 19.60 -4.63
N LEU A 16 -4.89 19.24 -5.30
CA LEU A 16 -4.44 19.87 -6.53
C LEU A 16 -5.02 19.18 -7.77
N ILE A 17 -5.56 19.96 -8.70
CA ILE A 17 -5.97 19.50 -10.02
C ILE A 17 -4.78 19.71 -10.95
N LEU A 18 -4.13 18.62 -11.39
CA LEU A 18 -3.02 18.66 -12.35
C LEU A 18 -3.51 18.58 -13.79
N ASP A 19 -4.67 17.96 -13.99
CA ASP A 19 -5.37 17.89 -15.29
C ASP A 19 -6.87 18.10 -15.06
N PRO A 20 -7.59 18.82 -15.95
CA PRO A 20 -9.02 19.09 -15.79
C PRO A 20 -9.90 17.85 -15.57
N SER A 21 -9.48 16.67 -16.05
CA SER A 21 -10.19 15.41 -15.84
C SER A 21 -10.30 15.00 -14.36
N PHE A 22 -9.41 15.49 -13.49
CA PHE A 22 -9.46 15.21 -12.06
C PHE A 22 -10.55 16.01 -11.34
N ALA A 23 -11.03 17.12 -11.90
CA ALA A 23 -11.98 18.00 -11.22
C ALA A 23 -13.26 17.28 -10.73
N LYS A 24 -13.72 16.26 -11.46
CA LYS A 24 -14.90 15.46 -11.13
C LYS A 24 -14.74 14.60 -9.87
N TYR A 25 -13.50 14.32 -9.45
CA TYR A 25 -13.21 13.48 -8.27
C TYR A 25 -13.08 14.30 -6.98
N ARG A 26 -12.89 15.61 -7.10
CA ARG A 26 -12.78 16.50 -5.94
C ARG A 26 -14.13 16.96 -5.45
N ILE A 27 -14.46 16.66 -4.18
CA ILE A 27 -15.59 17.24 -3.50
C ILE A 27 -15.21 18.66 -3.03
N TYR A 28 -15.97 19.67 -3.43
CA TYR A 28 -15.67 21.08 -3.14
C TYR A 28 -15.58 21.37 -1.63
N SER A 29 -16.46 20.79 -0.82
CA SER A 29 -16.59 21.01 0.62
C SER A 29 -15.92 19.94 1.47
N SER A 30 -15.08 19.07 0.88
CA SER A 30 -14.28 18.09 1.59
C SER A 30 -12.87 18.61 1.83
N SER A 31 -12.31 18.31 2.98
CA SER A 31 -10.92 18.63 3.33
C SER A 31 -10.22 17.39 3.88
N VAL A 32 -8.87 17.41 3.83
CA VAL A 32 -8.06 16.38 4.46
C VAL A 32 -8.25 16.42 5.97
N GLU A 33 -8.52 15.26 6.56
CA GLU A 33 -8.69 15.03 7.98
C GLU A 33 -7.54 14.18 8.51
N GLN A 34 -7.05 14.47 9.73
CA GLN A 34 -6.16 13.57 10.46
C GLN A 34 -7.00 12.78 11.47
N LEU A 35 -7.15 11.48 11.26
CA LEU A 35 -7.99 10.61 12.09
C LEU A 35 -7.24 10.06 13.31
N GLY A 36 -5.92 9.97 13.24
CA GLY A 36 -5.09 9.50 14.32
C GLY A 36 -3.60 9.65 14.02
N THR A 37 -2.80 9.65 15.07
CA THR A 37 -1.34 9.80 14.99
C THR A 37 -0.66 8.97 16.08
N GLY A 38 0.68 8.93 16.08
CA GLY A 38 1.48 8.22 17.09
C GLY A 38 1.99 6.87 16.61
N MET A 39 1.88 6.59 15.33
CA MET A 39 2.56 5.48 14.66
C MET A 39 4.02 5.84 14.37
N ARG A 40 4.80 4.87 13.91
CA ARG A 40 6.18 5.07 13.44
C ARG A 40 6.32 4.88 11.95
N TRP A 41 5.57 3.92 11.38
CA TRP A 41 5.44 3.71 9.95
C TRP A 41 4.10 3.03 9.69
N ALA A 42 3.12 3.83 9.26
CA ALA A 42 1.77 3.38 8.98
C ALA A 42 1.69 2.73 7.60
N GLU A 43 1.15 1.51 7.54
CA GLU A 43 1.07 0.71 6.33
C GLU A 43 -0.20 -0.16 6.29
N GLY A 44 -0.42 -0.81 5.13
CA GLY A 44 -1.41 -1.84 4.91
C GLY A 44 -2.82 -1.51 5.40
N PRO A 45 -3.40 -0.36 5.04
CA PRO A 45 -4.76 -0.04 5.44
C PRO A 45 -5.76 -0.98 4.77
N VAL A 46 -6.75 -1.46 5.54
CA VAL A 46 -7.86 -2.29 5.06
C VAL A 46 -9.15 -1.89 5.73
N TYR A 47 -10.21 -1.68 4.94
CA TYR A 47 -11.50 -1.25 5.44
C TYR A 47 -12.48 -2.42 5.58
N PHE A 48 -13.17 -2.47 6.71
CA PHE A 48 -14.27 -3.38 7.00
C PHE A 48 -15.58 -2.59 7.04
N PRO A 49 -16.55 -2.86 6.17
CA PRO A 49 -17.83 -2.16 6.16
C PRO A 49 -18.66 -2.47 7.39
N ALA A 50 -19.64 -1.60 7.66
CA ALA A 50 -20.61 -1.83 8.71
C ALA A 50 -21.35 -3.16 8.50
N GLU A 51 -21.42 -3.98 9.53
CA GLU A 51 -22.08 -5.28 9.51
C GLU A 51 -22.74 -5.57 10.86
N ASN A 52 -23.89 -6.23 10.86
CA ASN A 52 -24.59 -6.71 12.07
C ASN A 52 -24.81 -5.60 13.15
N GLY A 53 -25.08 -4.37 12.72
CA GLY A 53 -25.32 -3.23 13.62
C GLY A 53 -24.03 -2.60 14.19
N GLN A 54 -22.86 -3.09 13.81
CA GLN A 54 -21.57 -2.46 14.10
C GLN A 54 -21.19 -1.49 12.98
N ALA A 55 -20.64 -0.35 13.36
CA ALA A 55 -20.09 0.61 12.38
C ALA A 55 -18.90 0.03 11.63
N GLY A 56 -18.63 0.57 10.44
CA GLY A 56 -17.42 0.24 9.70
C GLY A 56 -16.16 0.68 10.45
N TYR A 57 -15.04 0.06 10.10
CA TYR A 57 -13.74 0.39 10.68
C TYR A 57 -12.60 0.14 9.69
N LEU A 58 -11.50 0.84 9.91
CA LEU A 58 -10.25 0.62 9.22
C LEU A 58 -9.24 -0.02 10.16
N LEU A 59 -8.50 -1.02 9.68
CA LEU A 59 -7.26 -1.47 10.31
C LEU A 59 -6.07 -0.97 9.49
N CYS A 60 -4.95 -0.68 10.15
CA CYS A 60 -3.66 -0.46 9.49
C CYS A 60 -2.52 -0.96 10.38
N SER A 61 -1.41 -1.28 9.75
CA SER A 61 -0.19 -1.71 10.41
C SER A 61 0.61 -0.51 10.90
N ASP A 62 1.18 -0.61 12.09
CA ASP A 62 2.26 0.25 12.58
C ASP A 62 3.47 -0.66 12.74
N ILE A 63 4.23 -0.83 11.65
CA ILE A 63 5.20 -1.91 11.50
C ILE A 63 6.27 -1.87 12.59
N PRO A 64 7.03 -0.76 12.81
CA PRO A 64 8.12 -0.76 13.78
C PRO A 64 7.65 -0.94 15.23
N ASN A 65 6.40 -0.57 15.53
CA ASN A 65 5.81 -0.81 16.84
C ASN A 65 5.18 -2.21 16.96
N ASN A 66 5.27 -3.04 15.91
CA ASN A 66 4.78 -4.42 15.88
C ASN A 66 3.32 -4.54 16.33
N ARG A 67 2.43 -3.68 15.76
CA ARG A 67 1.01 -3.61 16.13
C ARG A 67 0.10 -3.28 14.96
N LEU A 68 -1.17 -3.68 15.05
CA LEU A 68 -2.27 -3.20 14.23
C LEU A 68 -3.02 -2.09 14.97
N MET A 69 -3.35 -1.04 14.25
CA MET A 69 -4.18 0.06 14.72
C MET A 69 -5.59 -0.05 14.14
N LYS A 70 -6.59 0.44 14.84
CA LYS A 70 -7.98 0.49 14.40
C LYS A 70 -8.52 1.92 14.47
N TYR A 71 -9.10 2.40 13.37
CA TYR A 71 -10.00 3.54 13.37
C TYR A 71 -11.44 3.03 13.29
N ASP A 72 -12.25 3.37 14.28
CA ASP A 72 -13.66 2.97 14.38
C ASP A 72 -14.56 4.16 13.97
N GLU A 73 -15.32 4.00 12.87
CA GLU A 73 -16.13 5.09 12.33
C GLU A 73 -17.31 5.47 13.24
N GLY A 74 -17.82 4.54 14.06
CA GLY A 74 -18.96 4.82 14.94
C GLY A 74 -18.58 5.64 16.17
N THR A 75 -17.34 5.50 16.62
CA THR A 75 -16.83 6.21 17.80
C THR A 75 -15.79 7.28 17.47
N GLU A 76 -15.35 7.33 16.21
CA GLU A 76 -14.26 8.18 15.71
C GLU A 76 -12.95 8.04 16.49
N LYS A 77 -12.71 6.87 17.08
CA LYS A 77 -11.51 6.60 17.87
C LYS A 77 -10.46 5.83 17.09
N PHE A 78 -9.22 6.26 17.26
CA PHE A 78 -8.04 5.57 16.75
C PHE A 78 -7.31 4.89 17.92
N THR A 79 -7.22 3.57 17.91
CA THR A 79 -6.74 2.76 19.04
C THR A 79 -5.86 1.61 18.58
N ILE A 80 -5.08 1.03 19.49
CA ILE A 80 -4.37 -0.22 19.25
C ILE A 80 -5.40 -1.35 19.19
N HIS A 81 -5.41 -2.07 18.06
CA HIS A 81 -6.25 -3.26 17.85
C HIS A 81 -5.59 -4.53 18.34
N LYS A 82 -4.31 -4.74 17.98
CA LYS A 82 -3.55 -5.94 18.32
C LYS A 82 -2.05 -5.62 18.38
N THR A 83 -1.33 -6.27 19.28
CA THR A 83 0.14 -6.17 19.42
C THR A 83 0.79 -7.52 19.11
N ASN A 84 2.11 -7.52 18.91
CA ASN A 84 2.89 -8.71 18.58
C ASN A 84 2.36 -9.42 17.33
N VAL A 85 2.32 -8.68 16.23
CA VAL A 85 1.75 -9.10 14.94
C VAL A 85 2.82 -9.52 13.94
N ASN A 86 4.01 -9.87 14.40
CA ASN A 86 5.17 -10.28 13.58
C ASN A 86 5.54 -9.22 12.52
N TYR A 87 5.51 -7.95 12.94
CA TYR A 87 5.75 -6.81 12.07
C TYR A 87 4.86 -6.83 10.83
N ALA A 88 3.55 -7.06 11.03
CA ALA A 88 2.58 -7.07 9.95
C ALA A 88 2.69 -5.82 9.08
N ASN A 89 2.62 -5.98 7.76
CA ASN A 89 2.63 -4.90 6.78
C ASN A 89 1.29 -4.83 6.04
N GLY A 90 1.20 -5.36 4.83
CA GLY A 90 -0.01 -5.35 4.01
C GLY A 90 -1.15 -6.15 4.62
N ASN A 91 -2.34 -5.60 4.55
CA ASN A 91 -3.57 -6.25 4.95
C ASN A 91 -4.60 -6.12 3.84
N THR A 92 -5.43 -7.14 3.72
CA THR A 92 -6.59 -7.12 2.83
C THR A 92 -7.74 -7.90 3.45
N ARG A 93 -8.89 -7.83 2.83
CA ARG A 93 -10.09 -8.57 3.23
C ARG A 93 -10.42 -9.60 2.14
N ASP A 94 -10.57 -10.87 2.53
CA ASP A 94 -11.03 -11.87 1.60
C ASP A 94 -12.53 -11.71 1.25
N ARG A 95 -13.02 -12.48 0.29
CA ARG A 95 -14.41 -12.39 -0.17
C ARG A 95 -15.45 -12.82 0.88
N GLN A 96 -15.00 -13.48 1.96
CA GLN A 96 -15.82 -13.86 3.11
C GLN A 96 -15.72 -12.84 4.25
N GLY A 97 -15.04 -11.72 4.03
CA GLY A 97 -14.89 -10.63 4.99
C GLY A 97 -13.87 -10.90 6.09
N ARG A 98 -12.93 -11.85 5.89
CA ARG A 98 -11.88 -12.16 6.87
C ARG A 98 -10.62 -11.37 6.59
N LEU A 99 -9.90 -11.01 7.63
CA LEU A 99 -8.61 -10.32 7.51
C LEU A 99 -7.54 -11.29 7.00
N VAL A 100 -6.84 -10.88 5.94
CA VAL A 100 -5.62 -11.55 5.45
C VAL A 100 -4.46 -10.59 5.59
N THR A 101 -3.37 -11.04 6.20
CA THR A 101 -2.23 -10.20 6.62
C THR A 101 -0.91 -10.78 6.12
N CYS A 102 -0.04 -9.92 5.63
CA CYS A 102 1.38 -10.18 5.44
C CYS A 102 2.11 -10.03 6.78
N GLU A 103 2.54 -11.13 7.41
CA GLU A 103 3.50 -11.07 8.51
C GLU A 103 4.90 -10.87 7.90
N HIS A 104 5.35 -9.62 7.91
CA HIS A 104 6.46 -9.11 7.12
C HIS A 104 7.82 -9.58 7.60
N SER A 105 7.97 -9.83 8.90
CA SER A 105 9.22 -10.29 9.51
C SER A 105 8.97 -11.41 10.52
N VAL A 106 10.03 -11.92 11.13
CA VAL A 106 10.04 -13.05 12.08
C VAL A 106 9.47 -14.32 11.45
N THR A 107 8.17 -14.38 11.27
CA THR A 107 7.47 -15.56 10.70
C THR A 107 7.49 -15.56 9.16
N ARG A 108 7.46 -14.40 8.51
CA ARG A 108 7.59 -14.22 7.06
C ARG A 108 6.56 -15.06 6.30
N ARG A 109 5.26 -14.75 6.48
CA ARG A 109 4.17 -15.60 5.98
C ARG A 109 2.89 -14.81 5.71
N ILE A 110 1.98 -15.42 4.98
CA ILE A 110 0.60 -14.94 4.79
C ILE A 110 -0.30 -15.67 5.77
N VAL A 111 -1.09 -14.92 6.54
CA VAL A 111 -2.04 -15.48 7.50
C VAL A 111 -3.43 -14.94 7.27
N ARG A 112 -4.44 -15.74 7.61
CA ARG A 112 -5.83 -15.32 7.65
C ARG A 112 -6.37 -15.43 9.07
N THR A 113 -7.01 -14.36 9.52
CA THR A 113 -7.74 -14.37 10.80
C THR A 113 -9.17 -14.83 10.54
N GLU A 114 -9.54 -15.97 11.08
CA GLU A 114 -10.87 -16.54 10.96
C GLU A 114 -11.89 -15.76 11.81
N LYS A 115 -13.19 -15.94 11.56
CA LYS A 115 -14.26 -15.24 12.31
C LYS A 115 -14.27 -15.54 13.82
N ASP A 116 -13.71 -16.67 14.23
CA ASP A 116 -13.54 -17.03 15.65
C ASP A 116 -12.24 -16.50 16.27
N GLY A 117 -11.47 -15.72 15.52
CA GLY A 117 -10.20 -15.10 15.93
C GLY A 117 -8.97 -16.01 15.78
N LYS A 118 -9.13 -17.28 15.39
CA LYS A 118 -7.99 -18.16 15.10
C LYS A 118 -7.26 -17.69 13.85
N MET A 119 -5.95 -17.97 13.82
CA MET A 119 -5.11 -17.68 12.65
C MET A 119 -4.83 -18.96 11.88
N THR A 120 -5.05 -18.89 10.56
CA THR A 120 -4.69 -19.93 9.59
C THR A 120 -3.51 -19.43 8.77
N VAL A 121 -2.41 -20.20 8.74
CA VAL A 121 -1.29 -19.93 7.84
C VAL A 121 -1.70 -20.37 6.44
N LEU A 122 -1.58 -19.45 5.47
CA LEU A 122 -1.94 -19.68 4.08
C LEU A 122 -0.70 -19.99 3.21
N ALA A 123 0.41 -19.30 3.47
CA ALA A 123 1.69 -19.54 2.81
C ALA A 123 2.83 -19.03 3.71
N ASP A 124 3.89 -19.80 3.88
CA ASP A 124 5.11 -19.43 4.63
C ASP A 124 6.41 -19.74 3.88
N SER A 125 6.31 -20.51 2.81
CA SER A 125 7.47 -20.99 2.06
C SER A 125 7.10 -21.22 0.58
N PHE A 126 8.11 -21.13 -0.28
CA PHE A 126 8.02 -21.47 -1.69
C PHE A 126 9.22 -22.36 -2.05
N GLU A 127 8.95 -23.50 -2.69
CA GLU A 127 9.97 -24.51 -3.05
C GLU A 127 10.87 -24.92 -1.86
N GLY A 128 10.27 -25.06 -0.67
CA GLY A 128 10.97 -25.48 0.54
C GLY A 128 11.84 -24.41 1.21
N LYS A 129 11.80 -23.17 0.74
CA LYS A 129 12.52 -22.02 1.30
C LYS A 129 11.54 -21.01 1.86
N LYS A 130 11.86 -20.36 2.99
CA LYS A 130 11.05 -19.28 3.54
C LYS A 130 10.82 -18.16 2.52
N LEU A 131 9.64 -17.55 2.57
CA LEU A 131 9.38 -16.29 1.89
C LEU A 131 10.37 -15.21 2.36
N ASN A 132 10.58 -14.15 1.60
CA ASN A 132 11.47 -13.06 2.01
C ASN A 132 10.82 -12.22 3.13
N ALA A 133 9.97 -11.29 2.77
CA ALA A 133 9.25 -10.42 3.69
C ALA A 133 7.94 -9.98 3.02
N PRO A 134 6.87 -10.80 3.05
CA PRO A 134 5.60 -10.45 2.41
C PRO A 134 5.15 -9.04 2.76
N ASN A 135 4.83 -8.24 1.73
CA ASN A 135 4.66 -6.79 1.88
C ASN A 135 3.22 -6.34 1.63
N ASP A 136 2.77 -6.23 0.38
CA ASP A 136 1.39 -5.84 0.05
C ASP A 136 0.60 -7.00 -0.54
N ILE A 137 -0.73 -6.94 -0.49
CA ILE A 137 -1.59 -8.10 -0.72
C ILE A 137 -2.98 -7.69 -1.23
N VAL A 138 -3.48 -8.41 -2.20
CA VAL A 138 -4.83 -8.24 -2.75
C VAL A 138 -5.51 -9.59 -2.98
N VAL A 139 -6.84 -9.60 -2.96
CA VAL A 139 -7.66 -10.80 -3.24
C VAL A 139 -8.46 -10.59 -4.51
N LYS A 140 -8.28 -11.46 -5.48
CA LYS A 140 -9.01 -11.46 -6.74
C LYS A 140 -10.43 -12.02 -6.59
N SER A 141 -11.32 -11.74 -7.55
CA SER A 141 -12.72 -12.22 -7.54
C SER A 141 -12.86 -13.75 -7.54
N ASP A 142 -11.83 -14.48 -8.00
CA ASP A 142 -11.75 -15.94 -8.00
C ASP A 142 -11.27 -16.56 -6.67
N ASP A 143 -11.16 -15.74 -5.60
CA ASP A 143 -10.59 -16.08 -4.28
C ASP A 143 -9.07 -16.34 -4.29
N SER A 144 -8.36 -16.14 -5.40
CA SER A 144 -6.89 -16.18 -5.36
C SER A 144 -6.32 -14.95 -4.64
N ILE A 145 -5.24 -15.17 -3.90
CA ILE A 145 -4.53 -14.15 -3.12
C ILE A 145 -3.22 -13.85 -3.84
N TRP A 146 -2.97 -12.57 -4.10
CA TRP A 146 -1.75 -12.12 -4.75
C TRP A 146 -0.98 -11.21 -3.79
N PHE A 147 0.32 -11.45 -3.64
CA PHE A 147 1.14 -10.67 -2.73
C PHE A 147 2.55 -10.47 -3.24
N THR A 148 3.18 -9.40 -2.78
CA THR A 148 4.56 -9.05 -3.06
C THR A 148 5.48 -9.51 -1.94
N ASP A 149 6.71 -9.92 -2.29
CA ASP A 149 7.67 -10.50 -1.36
C ASP A 149 9.07 -9.89 -1.54
N PRO A 150 9.23 -8.58 -1.23
CA PRO A 150 10.53 -7.91 -1.21
C PRO A 150 11.36 -8.31 0.02
N ILE A 151 12.45 -7.58 0.28
CA ILE A 151 13.34 -7.86 1.43
C ILE A 151 13.23 -6.84 2.57
N PHE A 152 12.29 -5.87 2.53
CA PHE A 152 12.29 -4.74 3.48
C PHE A 152 12.22 -5.20 4.94
N GLY A 153 11.37 -6.16 5.28
CA GLY A 153 11.19 -6.65 6.65
C GLY A 153 12.37 -7.48 7.19
N ILE A 154 13.36 -7.82 6.36
CA ILE A 154 14.55 -8.60 6.76
C ILE A 154 15.87 -7.88 6.44
N ASN A 155 15.81 -6.70 5.83
CA ASN A 155 17.00 -5.94 5.43
C ASN A 155 17.60 -5.10 6.58
N GLY A 156 16.86 -4.88 7.66
CA GLY A 156 17.27 -4.05 8.80
C GLY A 156 16.48 -4.37 10.06
N GLU A 157 16.65 -3.51 11.07
CA GLU A 157 16.01 -3.66 12.40
C GLU A 157 14.85 -2.66 12.61
N TRP A 158 14.39 -2.00 11.53
CA TRP A 158 13.33 -0.98 11.64
C TRP A 158 11.93 -1.56 11.37
N GLU A 159 11.77 -2.29 10.27
CA GLU A 159 10.48 -2.89 9.88
C GLU A 159 10.40 -4.37 10.27
N GLY A 160 11.37 -4.85 11.04
CA GLY A 160 11.42 -6.24 11.46
C GLY A 160 12.77 -6.60 12.08
N GLU A 161 13.11 -7.87 11.99
CA GLU A 161 14.38 -8.43 12.44
C GLU A 161 15.23 -8.82 11.23
N ARG A 162 16.49 -8.41 11.22
CA ARG A 162 17.41 -8.74 10.14
C ARG A 162 17.53 -10.25 9.95
N ALA A 163 17.34 -10.69 8.70
CA ALA A 163 17.50 -12.08 8.34
C ALA A 163 18.08 -12.20 6.92
N LYS A 164 18.63 -13.37 6.61
CA LYS A 164 19.09 -13.68 5.26
C LYS A 164 17.91 -14.12 4.38
N SER A 165 17.84 -13.59 3.14
CA SER A 165 16.93 -14.12 2.14
C SER A 165 17.32 -15.57 1.80
N GLU A 166 16.32 -16.45 1.74
CA GLU A 166 16.46 -17.83 1.26
C GLU A 166 16.04 -17.95 -0.21
N GLN A 167 15.16 -17.04 -0.68
CA GLN A 167 14.76 -16.95 -2.08
C GLN A 167 15.87 -16.32 -2.92
N ALA A 168 15.99 -16.75 -4.17
CA ALA A 168 16.98 -16.23 -5.11
C ALA A 168 16.63 -14.82 -5.62
N THR A 169 15.35 -14.49 -5.65
CA THR A 169 14.78 -13.26 -6.19
C THR A 169 13.70 -12.70 -5.25
N THR A 170 13.34 -11.45 -5.46
CA THR A 170 12.13 -10.87 -4.90
C THR A 170 10.99 -11.08 -5.88
N ASN A 171 9.83 -11.53 -5.39
CA ASN A 171 8.78 -12.06 -6.27
C ASN A 171 7.42 -11.44 -6.00
N VAL A 172 6.54 -11.57 -7.00
CA VAL A 172 5.09 -11.52 -6.79
C VAL A 172 4.56 -12.94 -6.85
N TYR A 173 3.81 -13.32 -5.85
CA TYR A 173 3.20 -14.65 -5.75
C TYR A 173 1.70 -14.60 -5.96
N ARG A 174 1.19 -15.69 -6.53
CA ARG A 174 -0.24 -16.02 -6.58
C ARG A 174 -0.48 -17.30 -5.76
N LEU A 175 -1.30 -17.19 -4.74
CA LEU A 175 -1.84 -18.31 -4.00
C LEU A 175 -3.24 -18.62 -4.53
N ALA A 176 -3.40 -19.73 -5.20
CA ALA A 176 -4.68 -20.16 -5.73
C ALA A 176 -5.63 -20.63 -4.61
N LYS A 177 -6.92 -20.64 -4.88
CA LYS A 177 -7.96 -21.06 -3.90
C LYS A 177 -7.75 -22.47 -3.36
N ASP A 178 -7.14 -23.36 -4.14
CA ASP A 178 -6.78 -24.73 -3.73
C ASP A 178 -5.50 -24.85 -2.91
N GLY A 179 -4.85 -23.71 -2.64
CA GLY A 179 -3.60 -23.63 -1.85
C GLY A 179 -2.30 -23.73 -2.66
N GLN A 180 -2.40 -23.86 -4.01
CA GLN A 180 -1.19 -23.86 -4.85
C GLN A 180 -0.56 -22.47 -4.88
N LEU A 181 0.72 -22.36 -4.48
CA LEU A 181 1.52 -21.15 -4.54
C LEU A 181 2.40 -21.15 -5.78
N ALA A 182 2.40 -20.06 -6.53
CA ALA A 182 3.23 -19.87 -7.72
C ALA A 182 3.90 -18.48 -7.70
N ALA A 183 5.18 -18.41 -8.05
CA ALA A 183 5.87 -17.15 -8.32
C ALA A 183 5.53 -16.72 -9.76
N VAL A 184 4.75 -15.64 -9.90
CA VAL A 184 4.21 -15.20 -11.20
C VAL A 184 5.00 -14.05 -11.82
N ILE A 185 5.73 -13.27 -11.01
CA ILE A 185 6.66 -12.23 -11.46
C ILE A 185 7.94 -12.39 -10.65
N THR A 186 9.09 -12.54 -11.33
CA THR A 186 10.40 -12.81 -10.72
C THR A 186 11.51 -11.89 -11.25
N ASP A 187 11.16 -10.94 -12.09
CA ASP A 187 12.07 -10.11 -12.88
C ASP A 187 11.97 -8.60 -12.52
N ILE A 188 11.48 -8.29 -11.32
CA ILE A 188 11.44 -6.93 -10.76
C ILE A 188 12.11 -6.86 -9.39
N VAL A 189 12.67 -5.70 -9.06
CA VAL A 189 13.43 -5.49 -7.82
C VAL A 189 12.52 -4.95 -6.74
N ASN A 190 12.43 -5.67 -5.62
CA ASN A 190 11.63 -5.29 -4.46
C ASN A 190 10.21 -4.84 -4.83
N PRO A 191 9.36 -5.76 -5.33
CA PRO A 191 7.95 -5.44 -5.57
C PRO A 191 7.28 -4.94 -4.30
N ASN A 192 6.51 -3.85 -4.41
CA ASN A 192 5.82 -3.21 -3.30
C ASN A 192 4.30 -3.25 -3.54
N GLY A 193 3.60 -2.13 -3.64
CA GLY A 193 2.17 -2.10 -3.88
C GLY A 193 1.74 -2.89 -5.10
N LEU A 194 0.56 -3.53 -5.03
CA LEU A 194 -0.06 -4.19 -6.17
C LEU A 194 -1.58 -4.00 -6.16
N ALA A 195 -2.18 -3.93 -7.35
CA ALA A 195 -3.63 -3.83 -7.51
C ALA A 195 -4.07 -4.34 -8.88
N PHE A 196 -5.31 -4.80 -8.99
CA PHE A 196 -5.94 -5.14 -10.25
C PHE A 196 -6.61 -3.92 -10.90
N SER A 197 -6.78 -3.96 -12.23
CA SER A 197 -7.73 -3.10 -12.92
C SER A 197 -9.17 -3.45 -12.50
N PRO A 198 -10.16 -2.54 -12.71
CA PRO A 198 -11.55 -2.79 -12.30
C PRO A 198 -12.19 -4.04 -12.94
N ASP A 199 -11.76 -4.39 -14.14
CA ASP A 199 -12.17 -5.57 -14.88
C ASP A 199 -11.34 -6.83 -14.57
N GLU A 200 -10.33 -6.68 -13.69
CA GLU A 200 -9.37 -7.74 -13.33
C GLU A 200 -8.63 -8.37 -14.52
N LEU A 201 -8.51 -7.65 -15.64
CA LEU A 201 -7.73 -8.10 -16.80
C LEU A 201 -6.27 -7.67 -16.74
N LYS A 202 -5.94 -6.72 -15.85
CA LYS A 202 -4.57 -6.26 -15.62
C LYS A 202 -4.18 -6.36 -14.15
N LEU A 203 -2.89 -6.62 -13.94
CA LEU A 203 -2.22 -6.46 -12.65
C LEU A 203 -1.22 -5.31 -12.77
N TYR A 204 -1.28 -4.39 -11.83
CA TYR A 204 -0.28 -3.33 -11.66
C TYR A 204 0.60 -3.65 -10.46
N VAL A 205 1.91 -3.46 -10.59
CA VAL A 205 2.88 -3.74 -9.52
C VAL A 205 3.92 -2.64 -9.46
N VAL A 206 4.16 -2.13 -8.26
CA VAL A 206 5.26 -1.19 -7.99
C VAL A 206 6.57 -1.94 -7.94
N GLU A 207 7.57 -1.47 -8.67
CA GLU A 207 8.96 -1.81 -8.46
C GLU A 207 9.62 -0.73 -7.62
N CYS A 208 10.15 -1.09 -6.45
CA CYS A 208 10.69 -0.17 -5.45
C CYS A 208 12.15 -0.50 -5.11
N GLY A 209 12.99 -0.46 -6.13
CA GLY A 209 14.45 -0.59 -5.98
C GLY A 209 15.16 0.76 -5.87
N SER A 210 16.48 0.72 -5.84
CA SER A 210 17.31 1.90 -6.08
C SER A 210 17.12 2.39 -7.53
N LEU A 211 17.44 3.65 -7.81
CA LEU A 211 17.38 4.13 -9.19
C LEU A 211 18.18 3.20 -10.13
N PRO A 212 17.66 2.87 -11.32
CA PRO A 212 16.44 3.38 -11.98
C PRO A 212 15.16 2.54 -11.75
N TYR A 213 15.08 1.76 -10.70
CA TYR A 213 14.03 0.78 -10.44
C TYR A 213 12.90 1.37 -9.57
N ARG A 214 12.23 2.43 -10.06
CA ARG A 214 11.10 3.08 -9.41
C ARG A 214 10.00 3.37 -10.40
N CYS A 215 9.07 2.45 -10.52
CA CYS A 215 8.01 2.55 -11.51
C CYS A 215 6.81 1.69 -11.13
N ILE A 216 5.70 1.85 -11.86
CA ILE A 216 4.60 0.88 -11.88
C ILE A 216 4.63 0.16 -13.21
N TRP A 217 4.73 -1.16 -13.13
CA TRP A 217 4.55 -2.08 -14.24
C TRP A 217 3.08 -2.47 -14.38
N SER A 218 2.60 -2.55 -15.61
CA SER A 218 1.31 -3.15 -15.97
C SER A 218 1.56 -4.48 -16.65
N TYR A 219 0.80 -5.49 -16.26
CA TYR A 219 0.79 -6.83 -16.87
C TYR A 219 -0.62 -7.18 -17.28
N ASP A 220 -0.78 -7.92 -18.37
CA ASP A 220 -2.03 -8.56 -18.72
C ASP A 220 -2.17 -9.89 -17.94
N LEU A 221 -3.33 -10.12 -17.34
CA LEU A 221 -3.63 -11.38 -16.67
C LEU A 221 -4.07 -12.44 -17.68
N VAL A 222 -3.47 -13.62 -17.59
CA VAL A 222 -3.82 -14.77 -18.42
C VAL A 222 -4.77 -15.69 -17.65
N ALA A 223 -5.63 -16.39 -18.37
CA ALA A 223 -6.67 -17.23 -17.77
C ALA A 223 -6.13 -18.35 -16.86
N ASP A 224 -4.89 -18.80 -17.07
CA ASP A 224 -4.22 -19.80 -16.23
C ASP A 224 -3.65 -19.24 -14.92
N GLY A 225 -3.81 -17.92 -14.70
CA GLY A 225 -3.30 -17.21 -13.52
C GLY A 225 -1.84 -16.80 -13.63
N THR A 226 -1.26 -16.82 -14.83
CA THR A 226 0.04 -16.20 -15.14
C THR A 226 -0.14 -14.77 -15.63
N VAL A 227 0.97 -14.07 -15.86
CA VAL A 227 0.98 -12.70 -16.40
C VAL A 227 1.78 -12.63 -17.70
N SER A 228 1.44 -11.67 -18.54
CA SER A 228 2.11 -11.41 -19.81
C SER A 228 2.18 -9.91 -20.10
N ASN A 229 2.79 -9.53 -21.22
CA ASN A 229 2.76 -8.17 -21.76
C ASN A 229 3.18 -7.09 -20.75
N LYS A 230 4.38 -7.23 -20.15
CA LYS A 230 4.97 -6.28 -19.21
C LYS A 230 5.20 -4.91 -19.85
N VAL A 231 4.55 -3.87 -19.34
CA VAL A 231 4.68 -2.49 -19.82
C VAL A 231 4.95 -1.55 -18.65
N LYS A 232 5.95 -0.65 -18.76
CA LYS A 232 6.15 0.42 -17.78
C LYS A 232 5.07 1.47 -17.96
N LEU A 233 4.11 1.51 -17.04
CA LEU A 233 2.97 2.43 -17.08
C LEU A 233 3.31 3.79 -16.48
N ILE A 234 3.98 3.80 -15.33
CA ILE A 234 4.37 5.02 -14.62
C ILE A 234 5.85 4.95 -14.31
N ASP A 235 6.60 5.97 -14.68
CA ASP A 235 8.00 6.14 -14.33
C ASP A 235 8.13 7.23 -13.26
N ALA A 236 8.60 6.85 -12.07
CA ALA A 236 8.83 7.75 -10.95
C ALA A 236 10.33 8.03 -10.72
N ASN A 237 11.21 7.52 -11.57
CA ASN A 237 12.64 7.74 -11.43
C ASN A 237 12.98 9.25 -11.42
N GLY A 238 13.74 9.67 -10.42
CA GLY A 238 14.15 11.07 -10.25
C GLY A 238 13.07 12.00 -9.67
N SER A 239 11.84 11.56 -9.44
CA SER A 239 10.78 12.41 -8.89
C SER A 239 10.32 11.99 -7.50
N ALA A 240 10.12 10.69 -7.24
CA ALA A 240 9.66 10.23 -5.94
C ALA A 240 9.81 8.71 -5.78
N SER A 241 9.43 8.22 -4.60
CA SER A 241 9.16 6.82 -4.35
C SER A 241 7.66 6.58 -4.38
N ILE A 242 7.23 5.57 -5.13
CA ILE A 242 5.88 5.03 -5.08
C ILE A 242 5.90 3.87 -4.10
N ASP A 243 4.83 3.74 -3.31
CA ASP A 243 4.69 2.70 -2.30
C ASP A 243 3.42 1.86 -2.57
N GLY A 244 2.49 1.77 -1.63
CA GLY A 244 1.19 1.18 -1.88
C GLY A 244 0.29 2.07 -2.74
N PHE A 245 -0.69 1.48 -3.41
CA PHE A 245 -1.68 2.21 -4.20
C PHE A 245 -3.00 1.43 -4.32
N ARG A 246 -4.06 2.13 -4.75
CA ARG A 246 -5.34 1.52 -5.10
C ARG A 246 -5.81 2.03 -6.46
N VAL A 247 -6.65 1.23 -7.10
CA VAL A 247 -7.30 1.57 -8.37
C VAL A 247 -8.77 1.92 -8.09
N ASP A 248 -9.26 3.00 -8.69
CA ASP A 248 -10.67 3.36 -8.59
C ASP A 248 -11.51 2.73 -9.72
N GLN A 249 -12.82 2.87 -9.63
CA GLN A 249 -13.78 2.31 -10.60
C GLN A 249 -13.58 2.79 -12.05
N ASP A 250 -12.96 3.97 -12.23
CA ASP A 250 -12.65 4.54 -13.56
C ASP A 250 -11.27 4.10 -14.06
N GLY A 251 -10.55 3.26 -13.29
CA GLY A 251 -9.22 2.76 -13.63
C GLY A 251 -8.09 3.73 -13.31
N ASN A 252 -8.34 4.79 -12.52
CA ASN A 252 -7.26 5.66 -12.09
C ASN A 252 -6.48 5.01 -10.94
N LEU A 253 -5.16 5.20 -10.96
CA LEU A 253 -4.25 4.72 -9.92
C LEU A 253 -4.02 5.86 -8.91
N TRP A 254 -4.46 5.65 -7.67
CA TRP A 254 -4.22 6.54 -6.54
C TRP A 254 -3.02 6.00 -5.79
N CYS A 255 -1.88 6.69 -5.87
CA CYS A 255 -0.58 6.16 -5.46
C CYS A 255 -0.07 6.87 -4.22
N GLY A 256 0.30 6.11 -3.19
CA GLY A 256 1.11 6.60 -2.10
C GLY A 256 2.43 7.14 -2.65
N TRP A 257 2.70 8.42 -2.34
CA TRP A 257 3.77 9.18 -2.95
C TRP A 257 4.60 9.88 -1.89
N GLY A 258 5.89 9.72 -1.96
CA GLY A 258 6.77 10.39 -1.05
C GLY A 258 8.04 10.84 -1.72
N PHE A 259 8.50 12.02 -1.34
CA PHE A 259 9.81 12.52 -1.71
C PHE A 259 10.88 11.67 -1.04
N ASN A 260 11.23 10.55 -1.64
CA ASN A 260 12.30 9.68 -1.16
C ASN A 260 13.49 9.71 -2.11
N GLY A 261 13.77 10.86 -2.70
CA GLY A 261 14.97 10.87 -3.44
C GLY A 261 14.98 11.38 -4.84
N ALA A 262 14.41 12.53 -5.10
CA ALA A 262 15.00 13.36 -6.13
C ALA A 262 16.34 13.87 -5.57
N PHE A 263 17.38 13.06 -5.67
CA PHE A 263 18.67 13.31 -5.09
C PHE A 263 19.67 13.73 -6.15
N ALA A 264 20.37 14.82 -5.91
CA ALA A 264 21.37 15.32 -6.84
C ALA A 264 22.68 14.53 -6.78
N VAL A 265 22.95 13.81 -5.70
CA VAL A 265 24.26 13.22 -5.44
C VAL A 265 24.12 11.83 -4.86
N GLU A 266 24.79 10.85 -5.45
CA GLU A 266 25.05 9.57 -4.79
C GLU A 266 25.96 9.80 -3.58
N ALA A 267 25.48 9.45 -2.40
CA ALA A 267 26.32 9.36 -1.23
C ALA A 267 26.91 7.94 -1.12
N THR A 268 27.98 7.84 -0.33
CA THR A 268 28.69 6.60 -0.06
C THR A 268 27.79 5.46 0.38
N ASP A 269 28.18 4.24 0.05
CA ASP A 269 27.55 3.03 0.57
C ASP A 269 27.51 3.08 2.10
N ILE A 270 26.30 2.90 2.64
CA ILE A 270 26.12 2.59 4.05
C ILE A 270 26.03 1.08 4.21
N ASP A 271 26.35 0.56 5.39
CA ASP A 271 26.29 -0.87 5.69
C ASP A 271 25.02 -1.52 5.19
N GLY A 272 25.17 -2.58 4.40
CA GLY A 272 24.06 -3.30 3.79
C GLY A 272 23.82 -2.98 2.30
N GLY A 273 24.70 -2.24 1.63
CA GLY A 273 24.65 -1.96 0.19
C GLY A 273 23.55 -0.97 -0.22
N MET A 274 22.98 -0.25 0.74
CA MET A 274 22.09 0.88 0.44
C MET A 274 22.91 2.15 0.21
N LYS A 275 22.57 2.88 -0.85
CA LYS A 275 23.15 4.19 -1.10
C LYS A 275 22.32 5.26 -0.37
N ALA A 276 22.95 6.03 0.49
CA ALA A 276 22.34 7.24 1.02
C ALA A 276 22.40 8.36 -0.03
N HIS A 277 21.38 9.17 -0.09
CA HIS A 277 21.27 10.27 -1.05
C HIS A 277 20.93 11.57 -0.33
N LEU A 278 21.43 12.70 -0.82
CA LEU A 278 21.11 14.01 -0.27
C LEU A 278 19.93 14.64 -1.02
N PRO A 279 18.87 15.07 -0.33
CA PRO A 279 17.72 15.67 -0.97
C PRO A 279 18.05 17.05 -1.56
N ILE A 280 17.53 17.33 -2.76
CA ILE A 280 17.69 18.63 -3.45
C ILE A 280 16.44 19.51 -3.38
N ALA A 281 15.31 18.97 -2.92
CA ALA A 281 14.05 19.69 -2.74
C ALA A 281 13.48 19.44 -1.35
N LYS A 282 12.46 20.20 -0.97
CA LYS A 282 11.76 19.99 0.30
C LYS A 282 10.77 18.84 0.16
N SER A 283 10.84 17.90 1.09
CA SER A 283 9.99 16.72 1.10
C SER A 283 8.50 17.05 1.22
N GLU A 284 8.17 18.06 2.02
CA GLU A 284 6.80 18.51 2.27
C GLU A 284 6.06 19.02 1.02
N ASP A 285 6.79 19.34 -0.05
CA ASP A 285 6.19 19.76 -1.31
C ASP A 285 5.72 18.59 -2.18
N MET A 286 6.14 17.38 -1.85
CA MET A 286 5.94 16.19 -2.70
C MET A 286 5.32 15.00 -1.97
N ASP A 287 5.05 15.09 -0.68
CA ASP A 287 4.46 14.02 0.09
C ASP A 287 2.93 14.01 -0.03
N GLY A 288 2.35 12.83 -0.17
CA GLY A 288 0.90 12.67 -0.25
C GLY A 288 0.44 11.55 -1.16
N VAL A 289 -0.63 11.80 -1.92
CA VAL A 289 -1.19 10.85 -2.89
C VAL A 289 -1.19 11.45 -4.28
N LYS A 290 -0.53 10.80 -5.23
CA LYS A 290 -0.52 11.20 -6.63
C LYS A 290 -1.47 10.31 -7.44
N VAL A 291 -2.35 10.95 -8.21
CA VAL A 291 -3.36 10.24 -8.99
C VAL A 291 -2.99 10.26 -10.46
N PHE A 292 -2.98 9.08 -11.06
CA PHE A 292 -2.73 8.87 -12.48
C PHE A 292 -3.97 8.26 -13.13
N ASN A 293 -4.26 8.63 -14.37
CA ASN A 293 -5.28 7.92 -15.13
C ASN A 293 -4.76 6.54 -15.60
N SER A 294 -5.64 5.74 -16.19
CA SER A 294 -5.32 4.39 -16.69
C SER A 294 -4.23 4.35 -17.77
N ALA A 295 -3.89 5.49 -18.37
CA ALA A 295 -2.78 5.64 -19.33
C ALA A 295 -1.47 6.08 -18.65
N GLY A 296 -1.41 6.20 -17.32
CA GLY A 296 -0.23 6.64 -16.58
C GLY A 296 0.03 8.16 -16.59
N LYS A 297 -0.93 8.96 -17.06
CA LYS A 297 -0.83 10.42 -17.01
C LYS A 297 -1.20 10.93 -15.62
N PRO A 298 -0.38 11.78 -14.95
CA PRO A 298 -0.75 12.40 -13.70
C PRO A 298 -1.92 13.36 -13.87
N ILE A 299 -2.96 13.23 -13.06
CA ILE A 299 -4.18 14.04 -13.14
C ILE A 299 -4.48 14.82 -11.88
N GLY A 300 -4.08 14.32 -10.69
CA GLY A 300 -4.34 14.96 -9.41
C GLY A 300 -3.24 14.72 -8.40
N PHE A 301 -3.23 15.53 -7.33
CA PHE A 301 -2.33 15.34 -6.20
C PHE A 301 -3.00 15.80 -4.90
N ILE A 302 -2.97 14.97 -3.89
CA ILE A 302 -3.42 15.29 -2.54
C ILE A 302 -2.17 15.47 -1.69
N LYS A 303 -1.87 16.70 -1.29
CA LYS A 303 -0.73 17.02 -0.42
C LYS A 303 -1.00 16.57 1.01
N LEU A 304 -0.03 15.90 1.61
CA LEU A 304 -0.01 15.56 3.03
C LEU A 304 1.25 16.11 3.68
N PRO A 305 1.24 16.35 5.00
CA PRO A 305 2.42 16.83 5.72
C PRO A 305 3.51 15.77 5.87
N GLU A 306 3.24 14.54 5.49
CA GLU A 306 4.14 13.39 5.57
C GLU A 306 3.88 12.42 4.41
N ARG A 307 4.88 11.59 4.10
CA ARG A 307 4.80 10.61 3.02
C ARG A 307 3.62 9.66 3.26
N CYS A 308 2.81 9.45 2.23
CA CYS A 308 1.81 8.40 2.20
C CYS A 308 2.47 7.09 1.74
N ALA A 309 2.45 6.07 2.59
CA ALA A 309 2.97 4.75 2.25
C ALA A 309 1.90 3.91 1.54
N ASN A 310 0.65 3.92 2.01
CA ASN A 310 -0.41 3.13 1.41
C ASN A 310 -1.78 3.78 1.65
N LEU A 311 -2.79 3.35 0.92
CA LEU A 311 -4.13 3.92 1.00
C LEU A 311 -5.22 2.90 0.74
N GLU A 312 -6.46 3.21 1.17
CA GLU A 312 -7.61 2.35 1.01
C GLU A 312 -8.89 3.16 0.83
N PHE A 313 -9.77 2.71 -0.05
CA PHE A 313 -11.12 3.25 -0.17
C PHE A 313 -12.08 2.57 0.80
N GLY A 314 -12.78 3.36 1.60
CA GLY A 314 -13.74 2.86 2.57
C GLY A 314 -14.86 3.85 2.85
N GLY A 315 -15.45 3.74 4.04
CA GLY A 315 -16.63 4.48 4.42
C GLY A 315 -17.92 3.85 3.89
N PRO A 316 -19.10 4.30 4.38
CA PRO A 316 -20.38 3.70 4.02
C PRO A 316 -20.71 3.69 2.52
N LYS A 317 -20.15 4.65 1.77
CA LYS A 317 -20.33 4.78 0.32
C LYS A 317 -19.06 4.37 -0.44
N ARG A 318 -18.01 3.84 0.23
CA ARG A 318 -16.72 3.49 -0.33
C ARG A 318 -15.99 4.66 -1.05
N ASN A 319 -16.33 5.90 -0.70
CA ASN A 319 -15.78 7.13 -1.27
C ASN A 319 -14.96 7.95 -0.27
N ARG A 320 -14.59 7.37 0.86
CA ARG A 320 -13.64 7.93 1.81
C ARG A 320 -12.28 7.28 1.58
N LEU A 321 -11.34 8.07 1.11
CA LEU A 321 -9.95 7.65 0.92
C LEU A 321 -9.22 7.75 2.25
N TYR A 322 -8.78 6.63 2.79
CA TYR A 322 -7.92 6.56 3.96
C TYR A 322 -6.47 6.47 3.51
N MET A 323 -5.58 7.25 4.10
CA MET A 323 -4.19 7.40 3.71
C MET A 323 -3.29 7.12 4.92
N ALA A 324 -2.63 5.97 4.91
CA ALA A 324 -1.64 5.59 5.91
C ALA A 324 -0.31 6.29 5.59
N SER A 325 0.10 7.21 6.46
CA SER A 325 1.25 8.09 6.20
C SER A 325 2.16 8.09 7.42
N CYS A 326 3.40 7.72 7.25
CA CYS A 326 4.44 7.66 8.30
C CYS A 326 3.91 7.52 9.75
N HIS A 327 3.50 8.66 10.35
CA HIS A 327 3.08 8.70 11.76
C HIS A 327 1.56 8.75 11.95
N SER A 328 0.79 8.97 10.88
CA SER A 328 -0.63 9.33 10.98
C SER A 328 -1.50 8.60 9.97
N LEU A 329 -2.77 8.46 10.33
CA LEU A 329 -3.84 8.09 9.42
C LEU A 329 -4.61 9.36 9.02
N TYR A 330 -4.64 9.65 7.73
CA TYR A 330 -5.46 10.73 7.15
C TYR A 330 -6.65 10.18 6.40
N ALA A 331 -7.64 11.02 6.14
CA ALA A 331 -8.76 10.70 5.27
C ALA A 331 -9.23 11.91 4.45
N LEU A 332 -9.85 11.61 3.32
CA LEU A 332 -10.49 12.61 2.45
C LEU A 332 -11.70 11.98 1.76
N TYR A 333 -12.85 12.67 1.76
CA TYR A 333 -13.97 12.27 0.91
C TYR A 333 -13.73 12.71 -0.53
N VAL A 334 -13.97 11.81 -1.47
CA VAL A 334 -13.78 12.02 -2.92
C VAL A 334 -15.02 11.54 -3.69
N GLU A 335 -15.21 12.01 -4.93
CA GLU A 335 -16.25 11.52 -5.86
C GLU A 335 -15.72 10.35 -6.70
N SER A 336 -15.09 9.37 -6.02
CA SER A 336 -14.66 8.12 -6.61
C SER A 336 -14.77 6.98 -5.61
N PHE A 337 -14.81 5.75 -6.10
CA PHE A 337 -14.92 4.54 -5.28
C PHE A 337 -13.78 3.59 -5.66
N GLY A 338 -13.27 2.84 -4.69
CA GLY A 338 -12.32 1.77 -4.97
C GLY A 338 -12.92 0.73 -5.92
N ALA A 339 -12.08 0.19 -6.81
CA ALA A 339 -12.51 -0.78 -7.83
C ALA A 339 -13.10 -2.05 -7.23
N VAL A 340 -12.60 -2.53 -6.10
CA VAL A 340 -13.11 -3.75 -5.43
C VAL A 340 -13.07 -3.58 -3.91
#